data_aa835bde507ac34f32c9785b3cce5c69
#
_entry.id   aa835bde507ac34f32c9785b3cce5c69
#
_cell.length_a   1.000
_cell.length_b   1.000
_cell.length_c   1.000
_cell.angle_alpha   90.00
_cell.angle_beta   90.00
_cell.angle_gamma   90.00
#
_symmetry.space_group_name_H-M   'P 1'
#
loop_
_entity.id
_entity.type
_entity.pdbx_description
1 polymer ?
#
loop_
_entity_poly.entity_id
_entity_poly.type
_entity_poly.pdbx_seq_one_letter_code
_entity_poly.pdbx_strand_id
1 'polypeptide(L)'
;MKSSDIRKFYNQDDVVDHYARATSHVGLWISEEKIFQRVFRPEQHILELGCGTGRIAIGLYELGYRDVFATDYARKMVARARSAAEILEYDVKFAVQDATELTFGDKVFDGAIFGFNGLMQIPKREMRKKAMKEIFRVLRPGSWFVFTSHDRNASEHPKYWKAETRRWREGKQDPDLIDFGDRIGATPWGDLYIHVPEPNLIRADLKEAGFRIEVDVLRSQIADEPPGVKEFSDECRFWVVQRPEE
;
A
#
# COMPACT_ATOMS: atom_id res chain seq x y z
N MET A 1 -13.33 -0.70 -13.44
CA MET A 1 -12.98 -1.95 -12.69
C MET A 1 -13.57 -1.90 -11.28
N LYS A 2 -14.01 -3.04 -10.70
CA LYS A 2 -14.63 -3.15 -9.36
C LYS A 2 -13.64 -3.76 -8.37
N SER A 3 -13.83 -3.52 -7.06
CA SER A 3 -13.00 -4.15 -6.00
C SER A 3 -13.01 -5.68 -6.06
N SER A 4 -14.14 -6.28 -6.50
CA SER A 4 -14.24 -7.72 -6.73
C SER A 4 -13.28 -8.24 -7.82
N ASP A 5 -12.99 -7.43 -8.83
CA ASP A 5 -12.10 -7.80 -9.93
C ASP A 5 -10.64 -7.77 -9.45
N ILE A 6 -10.28 -6.76 -8.64
CA ILE A 6 -8.99 -6.67 -7.96
C ILE A 6 -8.78 -7.90 -7.06
N ARG A 7 -9.81 -8.25 -6.25
CA ARG A 7 -9.74 -9.44 -5.40
C ARG A 7 -9.56 -10.73 -6.19
N LYS A 8 -10.23 -10.86 -7.35
CA LYS A 8 -10.06 -12.04 -8.24
C LYS A 8 -8.64 -12.09 -8.79
N PHE A 9 -8.09 -10.95 -9.24
CA PHE A 9 -6.75 -10.87 -9.76
C PHE A 9 -5.72 -11.38 -8.74
N TYR A 10 -5.74 -10.86 -7.52
CA TYR A 10 -4.81 -11.24 -6.44
C TYR A 10 -5.08 -12.62 -5.82
N ASN A 11 -6.18 -13.31 -6.19
CA ASN A 11 -6.44 -14.70 -5.81
C ASN A 11 -6.05 -15.72 -6.90
N GLN A 12 -5.37 -15.32 -7.99
CA GLN A 12 -4.82 -16.25 -8.97
C GLN A 12 -3.50 -16.84 -8.48
N ASP A 13 -3.29 -18.13 -8.67
CA ASP A 13 -2.10 -18.82 -8.14
C ASP A 13 -0.81 -18.27 -8.72
N ASP A 14 -0.76 -18.00 -10.03
CA ASP A 14 0.41 -17.42 -10.68
C ASP A 14 0.76 -16.01 -10.15
N VAL A 15 -0.25 -15.21 -9.81
CA VAL A 15 -0.07 -13.88 -9.19
C VAL A 15 0.49 -14.04 -7.78
N VAL A 16 -0.08 -14.96 -6.98
CA VAL A 16 0.40 -15.26 -5.63
C VAL A 16 1.85 -15.73 -5.66
N ASP A 17 2.20 -16.63 -6.60
CA ASP A 17 3.58 -17.13 -6.75
C ASP A 17 4.55 -16.03 -7.22
N HIS A 18 4.11 -15.10 -8.07
CA HIS A 18 4.91 -13.93 -8.44
C HIS A 18 5.27 -13.07 -7.22
N TYR A 19 4.29 -12.72 -6.39
CA TYR A 19 4.52 -11.94 -5.17
C TYR A 19 5.29 -12.72 -4.09
N ALA A 20 5.10 -14.04 -4.00
CA ALA A 20 5.86 -14.88 -3.08
C ALA A 20 7.37 -14.91 -3.43
N ARG A 21 7.71 -14.92 -4.72
CA ARG A 21 9.11 -14.75 -5.16
C ARG A 21 9.68 -13.40 -4.75
N ALA A 22 8.90 -12.33 -4.85
CA ALA A 22 9.34 -11.02 -4.38
C ALA A 22 9.57 -10.98 -2.87
N THR A 23 8.70 -11.63 -2.07
CA THR A 23 8.88 -11.75 -0.62
C THR A 23 10.22 -12.40 -0.26
N SER A 24 10.60 -13.47 -0.96
CA SER A 24 11.83 -14.23 -0.65
C SER A 24 13.11 -13.61 -1.24
N HIS A 25 13.03 -12.86 -2.34
CA HIS A 25 14.23 -12.37 -3.03
C HIS A 25 14.45 -10.86 -2.89
N VAL A 26 13.40 -10.09 -2.64
CA VAL A 26 13.47 -8.63 -2.51
C VAL A 26 13.51 -8.20 -1.03
N GLY A 27 12.70 -8.83 -0.18
CA GLY A 27 12.59 -8.48 1.24
C GLY A 27 12.11 -7.05 1.47
N LEU A 28 12.42 -6.47 2.65
CA LEU A 28 12.21 -5.04 2.90
C LEU A 28 13.15 -4.20 2.03
N TRP A 29 12.64 -3.09 1.53
CA TRP A 29 13.47 -2.09 0.85
C TRP A 29 14.28 -1.29 1.87
N ILE A 30 15.43 -0.77 1.45
CA ILE A 30 16.26 0.09 2.31
C ILE A 30 15.46 1.33 2.75
N SER A 31 14.65 1.90 1.86
CA SER A 31 13.77 3.04 2.18
C SER A 31 12.68 2.67 3.18
N GLU A 32 12.07 1.49 3.05
CA GLU A 32 11.07 0.98 4.00
C GLU A 32 11.69 0.79 5.39
N GLU A 33 12.82 0.10 5.47
CA GLU A 33 13.55 -0.13 6.71
C GLU A 33 13.89 1.18 7.42
N LYS A 34 14.49 2.15 6.70
CA LYS A 34 14.83 3.47 7.26
C LYS A 34 13.61 4.22 7.80
N ILE A 35 12.50 4.20 7.06
CA ILE A 35 11.27 4.89 7.50
C ILE A 35 10.65 4.17 8.69
N PHE A 36 10.52 2.84 8.64
CA PHE A 36 9.86 2.08 9.70
C PHE A 36 10.63 2.19 11.02
N GLN A 37 11.96 2.04 11.01
CA GLN A 37 12.80 2.19 12.21
C GLN A 37 12.79 3.62 12.78
N ARG A 38 12.56 4.63 11.94
CA ARG A 38 12.45 6.03 12.39
C ARG A 38 11.09 6.34 13.01
N VAL A 39 10.03 5.69 12.51
CA VAL A 39 8.63 6.02 12.82
C VAL A 39 8.06 5.11 13.90
N PHE A 40 8.41 3.84 13.88
CA PHE A 40 7.86 2.82 14.77
C PHE A 40 8.90 2.31 15.77
N ARG A 41 8.41 1.78 16.90
CA ARG A 41 9.21 1.07 17.90
C ARG A 41 8.87 -0.42 17.89
N PRO A 42 9.85 -1.31 18.18
CA PRO A 42 9.65 -2.77 18.11
C PRO A 42 8.51 -3.31 18.99
N GLU A 43 8.20 -2.66 20.10
CA GLU A 43 7.15 -3.05 21.05
C GLU A 43 5.73 -2.62 20.64
N GLN A 44 5.58 -1.83 19.57
CA GLN A 44 4.30 -1.31 19.13
C GLN A 44 3.44 -2.36 18.42
N HIS A 45 2.13 -2.27 18.65
CA HIS A 45 1.12 -3.05 17.90
C HIS A 45 0.87 -2.40 16.54
N ILE A 46 1.40 -3.02 15.48
CA ILE A 46 1.40 -2.46 14.11
C ILE A 46 0.41 -3.22 13.22
N LEU A 47 -0.45 -2.49 12.53
CA LEU A 47 -1.32 -3.01 11.49
C LEU A 47 -0.65 -2.86 10.11
N GLU A 48 -0.45 -3.96 9.39
CA GLU A 48 -0.14 -3.92 7.97
C GLU A 48 -1.40 -4.20 7.15
N LEU A 49 -1.70 -3.33 6.18
CA LEU A 49 -2.77 -3.48 5.20
C LEU A 49 -2.18 -3.82 3.82
N GLY A 50 -2.86 -4.71 3.08
CA GLY A 50 -2.38 -5.14 1.78
C GLY A 50 -1.05 -5.90 1.86
N CYS A 51 -0.91 -6.79 2.84
CA CYS A 51 0.35 -7.49 3.12
C CYS A 51 0.81 -8.42 1.98
N GLY A 52 -0.07 -8.73 1.03
CA GLY A 52 0.23 -9.68 -0.03
C GLY A 52 0.70 -11.02 0.56
N THR A 53 1.84 -11.49 0.11
CA THR A 53 2.47 -12.72 0.59
C THR A 53 3.37 -12.51 1.82
N GLY A 54 3.25 -11.36 2.52
CA GLY A 54 3.86 -11.11 3.82
C GLY A 54 5.23 -10.44 3.78
N ARG A 55 5.63 -9.82 2.67
CA ARG A 55 6.97 -9.22 2.49
C ARG A 55 7.35 -8.24 3.61
N ILE A 56 6.48 -7.29 3.90
CA ILE A 56 6.74 -6.27 4.93
C ILE A 56 6.58 -6.87 6.33
N ALA A 57 5.53 -7.65 6.61
CA ALA A 57 5.32 -8.26 7.92
C ALA A 57 6.46 -9.18 8.34
N ILE A 58 6.97 -10.02 7.42
CA ILE A 58 8.12 -10.89 7.65
C ILE A 58 9.38 -10.05 7.91
N GLY A 59 9.64 -9.06 7.07
CA GLY A 59 10.80 -8.18 7.26
C GLY A 59 10.74 -7.36 8.55
N LEU A 60 9.57 -6.89 8.97
CA LEU A 60 9.39 -6.25 10.27
C LEU A 60 9.70 -7.22 11.41
N TYR A 61 9.27 -8.48 11.30
CA TYR A 61 9.58 -9.50 12.31
C TYR A 61 11.10 -9.74 12.41
N GLU A 62 11.82 -9.76 11.28
CA GLU A 62 13.28 -9.87 11.23
C GLU A 62 13.97 -8.67 11.87
N LEU A 63 13.40 -7.45 11.75
CA LEU A 63 13.87 -6.24 12.41
C LEU A 63 13.53 -6.16 13.91
N GLY A 64 12.84 -7.17 14.47
CA GLY A 64 12.53 -7.24 15.89
C GLY A 64 11.12 -6.78 16.29
N TYR A 65 10.27 -6.37 15.34
CA TYR A 65 8.87 -6.06 15.63
C TYR A 65 8.10 -7.36 15.83
N ARG A 66 7.55 -7.59 17.03
CA ARG A 66 6.93 -8.87 17.40
C ARG A 66 5.40 -8.84 17.42
N ASP A 67 4.78 -7.67 17.47
CA ASP A 67 3.33 -7.52 17.49
C ASP A 67 2.82 -6.86 16.19
N VAL A 68 2.98 -7.59 15.08
CA VAL A 68 2.52 -7.21 13.75
C VAL A 68 1.26 -7.99 13.40
N PHE A 69 0.18 -7.27 13.06
CA PHE A 69 -1.05 -7.84 12.54
C PHE A 69 -1.18 -7.48 11.05
N ALA A 70 -0.97 -8.45 10.17
CA ALA A 70 -0.95 -8.25 8.74
C ALA A 70 -2.26 -8.66 8.07
N THR A 71 -2.77 -7.84 7.18
CA THR A 71 -4.06 -8.07 6.52
C THR A 71 -3.98 -7.89 5.01
N ASP A 72 -4.79 -8.66 4.29
CA ASP A 72 -4.96 -8.50 2.85
C ASP A 72 -6.41 -8.81 2.45
N TYR A 73 -6.86 -8.21 1.35
CA TYR A 73 -8.18 -8.45 0.80
C TYR A 73 -8.28 -9.80 0.06
N ALA A 74 -7.16 -10.32 -0.44
CA ALA A 74 -7.06 -11.57 -1.18
C ALA A 74 -6.72 -12.75 -0.25
N ARG A 75 -7.65 -13.71 -0.14
CA ARG A 75 -7.51 -14.87 0.74
C ARG A 75 -6.27 -15.72 0.45
N LYS A 76 -5.93 -15.91 -0.84
CA LYS A 76 -4.76 -16.70 -1.23
C LYS A 76 -3.45 -16.01 -0.88
N MET A 77 -3.39 -14.68 -0.93
CA MET A 77 -2.25 -13.91 -0.44
C MET A 77 -2.03 -14.15 1.06
N VAL A 78 -3.09 -14.00 1.86
CA VAL A 78 -3.04 -14.27 3.31
C VAL A 78 -2.62 -15.70 3.62
N ALA A 79 -3.16 -16.68 2.89
CA ALA A 79 -2.79 -18.09 3.08
C ALA A 79 -1.30 -18.31 2.79
N ARG A 80 -0.78 -17.72 1.71
CA ARG A 80 0.64 -17.82 1.35
C ARG A 80 1.55 -17.13 2.36
N ALA A 81 1.16 -15.93 2.84
CA ALA A 81 1.90 -15.20 3.87
C ALA A 81 2.01 -16.00 5.17
N ARG A 82 0.88 -16.58 5.61
CA ARG A 82 0.83 -17.45 6.80
C ARG A 82 1.76 -18.65 6.65
N SER A 83 1.68 -19.37 5.52
CA SER A 83 2.56 -20.52 5.25
C SER A 83 4.04 -20.11 5.22
N ALA A 84 4.39 -18.95 4.69
CA ALA A 84 5.76 -18.47 4.71
C ALA A 84 6.26 -18.18 6.13
N ALA A 85 5.45 -17.54 6.96
CA ALA A 85 5.78 -17.28 8.37
C ALA A 85 5.89 -18.58 9.20
N GLU A 86 4.99 -19.55 8.97
CA GLU A 86 5.04 -20.88 9.60
C GLU A 86 6.35 -21.63 9.27
N ILE A 87 6.78 -21.60 8.00
CA ILE A 87 8.06 -22.23 7.58
C ILE A 87 9.28 -21.57 8.26
N LEU A 88 9.20 -20.25 8.48
CA LEU A 88 10.24 -19.47 9.14
C LEU A 88 10.15 -19.53 10.68
N GLU A 89 9.13 -20.18 11.22
CA GLU A 89 8.84 -20.20 12.66
C GLU A 89 8.60 -18.79 13.25
N TYR A 90 8.00 -17.88 12.46
CA TYR A 90 7.69 -16.51 12.87
C TYR A 90 6.23 -16.39 13.31
N ASP A 91 6.02 -15.89 14.53
CA ASP A 91 4.68 -15.64 15.08
C ASP A 91 4.10 -14.32 14.59
N VAL A 92 3.70 -14.26 13.32
CA VAL A 92 3.02 -13.12 12.70
C VAL A 92 1.55 -13.44 12.50
N LYS A 93 0.67 -12.54 12.90
CA LYS A 93 -0.79 -12.71 12.77
C LYS A 93 -1.25 -12.23 11.39
N PHE A 94 -1.98 -13.09 10.67
CA PHE A 94 -2.52 -12.78 9.35
C PHE A 94 -4.03 -12.96 9.30
N ALA A 95 -4.76 -12.00 8.68
CA ALA A 95 -6.20 -12.09 8.46
C ALA A 95 -6.64 -11.51 7.11
N VAL A 96 -7.78 -12.00 6.61
CA VAL A 96 -8.44 -11.41 5.44
C VAL A 96 -9.28 -10.24 5.92
N GLN A 97 -8.99 -9.02 5.40
CA GLN A 97 -9.72 -7.80 5.74
C GLN A 97 -9.91 -6.93 4.49
N ASP A 98 -11.01 -6.18 4.48
CA ASP A 98 -11.21 -5.07 3.55
C ASP A 98 -10.77 -3.77 4.24
N ALA A 99 -9.77 -3.08 3.68
CA ALA A 99 -9.27 -1.83 4.24
C ALA A 99 -10.34 -0.72 4.29
N THR A 100 -11.42 -0.86 3.51
CA THR A 100 -12.56 0.09 3.51
C THR A 100 -13.58 -0.21 4.60
N GLU A 101 -13.47 -1.34 5.30
CA GLU A 101 -14.41 -1.78 6.33
C GLU A 101 -13.70 -2.74 7.31
N LEU A 102 -12.79 -2.17 8.13
CA LEU A 102 -12.00 -2.94 9.08
C LEU A 102 -12.86 -3.43 10.26
N THR A 103 -12.73 -4.70 10.60
CA THR A 103 -13.49 -5.30 11.72
C THR A 103 -12.88 -5.02 13.10
N PHE A 104 -11.77 -4.29 13.16
CA PHE A 104 -11.12 -3.90 14.41
C PHE A 104 -11.88 -2.78 15.13
N GLY A 105 -11.77 -2.75 16.45
CA GLY A 105 -12.25 -1.66 17.28
C GLY A 105 -11.52 -0.33 17.02
N ASP A 106 -12.02 0.73 17.60
CA ASP A 106 -11.38 2.05 17.52
C ASP A 106 -10.12 2.09 18.38
N LYS A 107 -9.08 2.83 17.93
CA LYS A 107 -7.88 3.12 18.74
C LYS A 107 -7.17 1.86 19.25
N VAL A 108 -7.01 0.84 18.40
CA VAL A 108 -6.41 -0.46 18.74
C VAL A 108 -4.91 -0.47 18.46
N PHE A 109 -4.46 0.16 17.35
CA PHE A 109 -3.10 0.04 16.87
C PHE A 109 -2.25 1.28 17.19
N ASP A 110 -0.96 1.04 17.43
CA ASP A 110 0.06 2.07 17.68
C ASP A 110 0.72 2.55 16.37
N GLY A 111 0.46 1.87 15.27
CA GLY A 111 0.95 2.24 13.96
C GLY A 111 0.23 1.48 12.85
N ALA A 112 0.25 2.03 11.64
CA ALA A 112 -0.27 1.35 10.46
C ALA A 112 0.68 1.52 9.26
N ILE A 113 0.71 0.49 8.39
CA ILE A 113 1.47 0.47 7.16
C ILE A 113 0.55 0.02 6.03
N PHE A 114 0.64 0.70 4.88
CA PHE A 114 0.01 0.25 3.62
C PHE A 114 1.04 0.40 2.49
N GLY A 115 1.95 -0.56 2.45
CA GLY A 115 3.09 -0.54 1.53
C GLY A 115 2.74 -0.83 0.09
N PHE A 116 3.75 -0.76 -0.76
CA PHE A 116 3.72 -1.16 -2.17
C PHE A 116 2.51 -0.61 -2.96
N ASN A 117 2.17 0.65 -2.73
CA ASN A 117 1.06 1.35 -3.39
C ASN A 117 -0.33 0.70 -3.21
N GLY A 118 -0.50 -0.17 -2.21
CA GLY A 118 -1.71 -0.96 -2.01
C GLY A 118 -2.97 -0.12 -1.83
N LEU A 119 -2.90 1.01 -1.12
CA LEU A 119 -4.03 1.96 -0.99
C LEU A 119 -4.50 2.46 -2.36
N MET A 120 -3.60 2.62 -3.33
CA MET A 120 -3.90 3.09 -4.68
C MET A 120 -4.51 2.00 -5.58
N GLN A 121 -4.55 0.77 -5.14
CA GLN A 121 -5.24 -0.33 -5.83
C GLN A 121 -6.73 -0.43 -5.44
N ILE A 122 -7.20 0.38 -4.51
CA ILE A 122 -8.62 0.50 -4.19
C ILE A 122 -9.28 1.39 -5.26
N PRO A 123 -10.21 0.86 -6.08
CA PRO A 123 -10.92 1.63 -7.10
C PRO A 123 -11.82 2.69 -6.47
N LYS A 124 -11.98 3.81 -7.16
CA LYS A 124 -12.76 4.99 -6.76
C LYS A 124 -12.16 5.75 -5.57
N ARG A 125 -12.02 7.06 -5.76
CA ARG A 125 -11.48 7.97 -4.74
C ARG A 125 -12.25 7.87 -3.40
N GLU A 126 -13.58 7.76 -3.46
CA GLU A 126 -14.41 7.68 -2.24
C GLU A 126 -14.08 6.42 -1.41
N MET A 127 -13.73 5.31 -2.06
CA MET A 127 -13.34 4.09 -1.35
C MET A 127 -11.94 4.22 -0.75
N ARG A 128 -11.00 4.88 -1.44
CA ARG A 128 -9.67 5.22 -0.88
C ARG A 128 -9.80 6.14 0.33
N LYS A 129 -10.67 7.15 0.27
CA LYS A 129 -10.99 8.02 1.43
C LYS A 129 -11.63 7.25 2.57
N LYS A 130 -12.53 6.29 2.26
CA LYS A 130 -13.12 5.42 3.27
C LYS A 130 -12.05 4.58 3.97
N ALA A 131 -11.11 4.01 3.22
CA ALA A 131 -9.98 3.27 3.79
C ALA A 131 -9.10 4.18 4.69
N MET A 132 -8.78 5.41 4.27
CA MET A 132 -8.05 6.36 5.10
C MET A 132 -8.78 6.68 6.42
N LYS A 133 -10.12 6.82 6.38
CA LYS A 133 -10.94 7.04 7.59
C LYS A 133 -10.96 5.82 8.51
N GLU A 134 -11.03 4.61 7.96
CA GLU A 134 -10.93 3.37 8.75
C GLU A 134 -9.55 3.23 9.40
N ILE A 135 -8.47 3.52 8.66
CA ILE A 135 -7.12 3.53 9.23
C ILE A 135 -7.01 4.57 10.35
N PHE A 136 -7.54 5.77 10.14
CA PHE A 136 -7.58 6.80 11.18
C PHE A 136 -8.35 6.33 12.42
N ARG A 137 -9.49 5.67 12.23
CA ARG A 137 -10.34 5.17 13.32
C ARG A 137 -9.62 4.14 14.20
N VAL A 138 -8.94 3.17 13.58
CA VAL A 138 -8.29 2.06 14.30
C VAL A 138 -6.96 2.44 14.94
N LEU A 139 -6.32 3.53 14.52
CA LEU A 139 -5.11 4.05 15.13
C LEU A 139 -5.40 4.77 16.45
N ARG A 140 -4.49 4.67 17.41
CA ARG A 140 -4.52 5.50 18.63
C ARG A 140 -4.15 6.96 18.33
N PRO A 141 -4.62 7.95 19.10
CA PRO A 141 -4.09 9.31 19.05
C PRO A 141 -2.55 9.32 19.17
N GLY A 142 -1.89 10.18 18.42
CA GLY A 142 -0.43 10.25 18.35
C GLY A 142 0.24 9.21 17.45
N SER A 143 -0.50 8.19 16.97
CA SER A 143 0.04 7.10 16.15
C SER A 143 0.30 7.49 14.71
N TRP A 144 1.22 6.74 14.08
CA TRP A 144 1.69 6.98 12.73
C TRP A 144 1.04 6.03 11.70
N PHE A 145 0.82 6.56 10.51
CA PHE A 145 0.47 5.79 9.33
C PHE A 145 1.50 6.05 8.23
N VAL A 146 2.11 4.97 7.72
CA VAL A 146 3.06 5.00 6.61
C VAL A 146 2.46 4.28 5.41
N PHE A 147 2.46 4.92 4.26
CA PHE A 147 2.04 4.27 3.01
C PHE A 147 2.83 4.79 1.80
N THR A 148 2.74 4.07 0.69
CA THR A 148 3.34 4.49 -0.57
C THR A 148 2.28 4.70 -1.65
N SER A 149 2.59 5.59 -2.58
CA SER A 149 1.84 5.77 -3.83
C SER A 149 2.78 6.09 -4.97
N HIS A 150 2.41 5.74 -6.20
CA HIS A 150 3.04 6.37 -7.35
C HIS A 150 2.78 7.88 -7.31
N ASP A 151 3.60 8.63 -8.03
CA ASP A 151 3.47 10.07 -8.16
C ASP A 151 3.38 10.43 -9.66
N ARG A 152 2.22 10.96 -10.08
CA ARG A 152 2.01 11.34 -11.47
C ARG A 152 2.98 12.43 -11.93
N ASN A 153 3.38 13.33 -11.04
CA ASN A 153 4.29 14.44 -11.36
C ASN A 153 5.76 13.97 -11.48
N ALA A 154 6.12 12.85 -10.83
CA ALA A 154 7.42 12.22 -10.92
C ALA A 154 7.44 10.99 -11.86
N SER A 155 6.38 10.78 -12.62
CA SER A 155 6.25 9.64 -13.53
C SER A 155 7.26 9.70 -14.68
N GLU A 156 7.88 8.56 -14.98
CA GLU A 156 8.75 8.37 -16.14
C GLU A 156 7.98 8.44 -17.49
N HIS A 157 6.64 8.57 -17.44
CA HIS A 157 5.76 8.58 -18.61
C HIS A 157 5.05 9.94 -18.85
N PRO A 158 5.76 11.08 -18.91
CA PRO A 158 5.11 12.40 -19.03
C PRO A 158 4.31 12.57 -20.33
N LYS A 159 4.73 11.90 -21.41
CA LYS A 159 4.00 11.94 -22.70
C LYS A 159 2.64 11.22 -22.58
N TYR A 160 2.58 10.12 -21.86
CA TYR A 160 1.34 9.39 -21.56
C TYR A 160 0.37 10.30 -20.80
N TRP A 161 0.80 10.91 -19.71
CA TRP A 161 -0.06 11.76 -18.88
C TRP A 161 -0.54 13.01 -19.60
N LYS A 162 0.28 13.58 -20.49
CA LYS A 162 -0.13 14.70 -21.36
C LYS A 162 -1.25 14.28 -22.33
N ALA A 163 -1.12 13.11 -22.95
CA ALA A 163 -2.15 12.55 -23.82
C ALA A 163 -3.43 12.22 -23.06
N GLU A 164 -3.30 11.64 -21.87
CA GLU A 164 -4.42 11.28 -21.01
C GLU A 164 -5.18 12.52 -20.52
N THR A 165 -4.47 13.58 -20.11
CA THR A 165 -5.09 14.88 -19.77
C THR A 165 -5.95 15.40 -20.90
N ARG A 166 -5.48 15.27 -22.16
CA ARG A 166 -6.26 15.70 -23.33
C ARG A 166 -7.51 14.84 -23.52
N ARG A 167 -7.38 13.49 -23.43
CA ARG A 167 -8.54 12.59 -23.56
C ARG A 167 -9.63 12.91 -22.54
N TRP A 168 -9.25 13.13 -21.27
CA TRP A 168 -10.20 13.49 -20.21
C TRP A 168 -10.89 14.82 -20.45
N ARG A 169 -10.16 15.84 -20.93
CA ARG A 169 -10.76 17.15 -21.29
C ARG A 169 -11.74 17.04 -22.45
N GLU A 170 -11.50 16.13 -23.38
CA GLU A 170 -12.32 15.90 -24.56
C GLU A 170 -13.45 14.88 -24.31
N GLY A 171 -13.54 14.28 -23.11
CA GLY A 171 -14.51 13.23 -22.80
C GLY A 171 -14.24 11.92 -23.55
N LYS A 172 -12.99 11.68 -23.95
CA LYS A 172 -12.54 10.51 -24.74
C LYS A 172 -11.68 9.52 -23.95
N GLN A 173 -11.72 9.59 -22.62
CA GLN A 173 -11.05 8.62 -21.76
C GLN A 173 -11.69 7.22 -21.91
N ASP A 174 -10.94 6.21 -21.53
CA ASP A 174 -11.48 4.87 -21.43
C ASP A 174 -12.67 4.84 -20.47
N PRO A 175 -13.86 4.32 -20.87
CA PRO A 175 -15.08 4.30 -20.06
C PRO A 175 -14.93 3.47 -18.76
N ASP A 176 -13.95 2.57 -18.68
CA ASP A 176 -13.68 1.79 -17.45
C ASP A 176 -12.89 2.58 -16.40
N LEU A 177 -12.32 3.75 -16.76
CA LEU A 177 -11.62 4.64 -15.84
C LEU A 177 -12.60 5.62 -15.21
N ILE A 178 -12.56 5.73 -13.88
CA ILE A 178 -13.52 6.52 -13.08
C ILE A 178 -12.90 7.84 -12.64
N ASP A 179 -11.69 7.77 -12.10
CA ASP A 179 -10.95 8.93 -11.60
C ASP A 179 -9.78 9.27 -12.53
N PHE A 180 -9.50 10.56 -12.73
CA PHE A 180 -8.29 10.95 -13.47
C PHE A 180 -7.04 10.53 -12.70
N GLY A 181 -6.27 9.65 -13.30
CA GLY A 181 -5.13 8.97 -12.67
C GLY A 181 -5.31 7.45 -12.61
N ASP A 182 -6.51 6.95 -12.86
CA ASP A 182 -6.75 5.51 -13.00
C ASP A 182 -6.01 4.96 -14.22
N ARG A 183 -5.42 3.79 -14.05
CA ARG A 183 -4.80 3.00 -15.13
C ARG A 183 -5.24 1.55 -14.99
N ILE A 184 -5.48 0.94 -16.14
CA ILE A 184 -5.65 -0.49 -16.29
C ILE A 184 -4.54 -0.94 -17.23
N GLY A 185 -3.64 -1.76 -16.74
CA GLY A 185 -2.50 -2.28 -17.50
C GLY A 185 -2.62 -3.78 -17.69
N ALA A 186 -2.36 -4.25 -18.93
CA ALA A 186 -2.31 -5.66 -19.20
C ALA A 186 -1.06 -6.29 -18.56
N THR A 187 -1.25 -7.40 -17.86
CA THR A 187 -0.20 -8.25 -17.31
C THR A 187 -0.31 -9.66 -17.88
N PRO A 188 0.69 -10.54 -17.71
CA PRO A 188 0.57 -11.94 -18.12
C PRO A 188 -0.61 -12.69 -17.49
N TRP A 189 -1.16 -12.17 -16.39
CA TRP A 189 -2.24 -12.79 -15.60
C TRP A 189 -3.59 -12.08 -15.73
N GLY A 190 -3.69 -11.08 -16.61
CA GLY A 190 -4.88 -10.28 -16.82
C GLY A 190 -4.66 -8.79 -16.51
N ASP A 191 -5.74 -8.04 -16.44
CA ASP A 191 -5.68 -6.61 -16.26
C ASP A 191 -5.49 -6.23 -14.78
N LEU A 192 -4.48 -5.40 -14.53
CA LEU A 192 -4.18 -4.84 -13.21
C LEU A 192 -4.61 -3.37 -13.17
N TYR A 193 -5.42 -3.03 -12.18
CA TYR A 193 -5.80 -1.65 -11.87
C TYR A 193 -4.82 -1.02 -10.90
N ILE A 194 -4.48 0.25 -11.16
CA ILE A 194 -3.82 1.13 -10.19
C ILE A 194 -4.23 2.58 -10.42
N HIS A 195 -4.38 3.32 -9.34
CA HIS A 195 -4.52 4.77 -9.39
C HIS A 195 -3.16 5.43 -9.21
N VAL A 196 -2.80 6.34 -10.12
CA VAL A 196 -1.58 7.16 -10.05
C VAL A 196 -2.00 8.58 -9.69
N PRO A 197 -1.95 8.95 -8.42
CA PRO A 197 -2.46 10.23 -7.93
C PRO A 197 -1.55 11.40 -8.29
N GLU A 198 -2.13 12.58 -8.27
CA GLU A 198 -1.39 13.82 -8.05
C GLU A 198 -1.21 14.03 -6.54
N PRO A 199 0.01 14.35 -6.05
CA PRO A 199 0.28 14.48 -4.60
C PRO A 199 -0.67 15.42 -3.86
N ASN A 200 -1.10 16.51 -4.49
CA ASN A 200 -2.03 17.46 -3.87
C ASN A 200 -3.40 16.84 -3.54
N LEU A 201 -3.88 15.88 -4.34
CA LEU A 201 -5.12 15.16 -4.05
C LEU A 201 -4.97 14.28 -2.83
N ILE A 202 -3.84 13.58 -2.69
CA ILE A 202 -3.54 12.78 -1.51
C ILE A 202 -3.45 13.66 -0.26
N ARG A 203 -2.78 14.81 -0.35
CA ARG A 203 -2.72 15.78 0.79
C ARG A 203 -4.10 16.23 1.23
N ALA A 204 -4.99 16.52 0.27
CA ALA A 204 -6.36 16.92 0.57
C ALA A 204 -7.15 15.78 1.23
N ASP A 205 -7.03 14.54 0.73
CA ASP A 205 -7.74 13.38 1.25
C ASP A 205 -7.25 13.00 2.66
N LEU A 206 -5.94 13.08 2.92
CA LEU A 206 -5.36 12.86 4.24
C LEU A 206 -5.84 13.90 5.25
N LYS A 207 -5.86 15.17 4.85
CA LYS A 207 -6.38 16.26 5.71
C LYS A 207 -7.87 16.06 6.01
N GLU A 208 -8.66 15.65 5.02
CA GLU A 208 -10.08 15.36 5.21
C GLU A 208 -10.30 14.15 6.14
N ALA A 209 -9.41 13.16 6.10
CA ALA A 209 -9.44 12.02 7.01
C ALA A 209 -8.96 12.37 8.44
N GLY A 210 -8.35 13.55 8.64
CA GLY A 210 -7.89 14.03 9.95
C GLY A 210 -6.39 13.87 10.20
N PHE A 211 -5.63 13.35 9.26
CA PHE A 211 -4.18 13.16 9.41
C PHE A 211 -3.38 14.46 9.26
N ARG A 212 -2.29 14.57 10.04
CA ARG A 212 -1.23 15.55 9.86
C ARG A 212 -0.10 14.90 9.04
N ILE A 213 0.35 15.56 7.99
CA ILE A 213 1.44 15.07 7.12
C ILE A 213 2.77 15.55 7.70
N GLU A 214 3.68 14.61 7.94
CA GLU A 214 5.03 14.89 8.44
C GLU A 214 6.09 14.70 7.36
N VAL A 215 5.97 13.64 6.55
CA VAL A 215 6.90 13.35 5.46
C VAL A 215 6.13 13.04 4.18
N ASP A 216 6.63 13.56 3.08
CA ASP A 216 6.08 13.44 1.75
C ASP A 216 7.26 13.55 0.76
N VAL A 217 7.94 12.41 0.52
CA VAL A 217 9.19 12.35 -0.25
C VAL A 217 9.21 11.17 -1.21
N LEU A 218 9.96 11.27 -2.30
CA LEU A 218 10.18 10.16 -3.22
C LEU A 218 11.12 9.11 -2.59
N ARG A 219 10.94 7.85 -2.96
CA ARG A 219 11.78 6.73 -2.51
C ARG A 219 13.26 7.00 -2.76
N SER A 220 13.59 7.49 -3.96
CA SER A 220 14.97 7.84 -4.35
C SER A 220 15.62 8.92 -3.49
N GLN A 221 14.84 9.74 -2.78
CA GLN A 221 15.34 10.74 -1.83
C GLN A 221 15.65 10.14 -0.44
N ILE A 222 15.13 8.93 -0.15
CA ILE A 222 15.34 8.22 1.12
C ILE A 222 16.55 7.30 1.01
N ALA A 223 16.62 6.53 -0.07
CA ALA A 223 17.68 5.53 -0.28
C ALA A 223 17.92 5.27 -1.78
N ASP A 224 19.17 4.86 -2.07
CA ASP A 224 19.50 4.21 -3.34
C ASP A 224 19.22 2.71 -3.19
N GLU A 225 18.16 2.25 -3.81
CA GLU A 225 17.72 0.86 -3.71
C GLU A 225 18.56 -0.09 -4.57
N PRO A 226 18.70 -1.36 -4.16
CA PRO A 226 19.31 -2.40 -4.98
C PRO A 226 18.61 -2.58 -6.34
N PRO A 227 19.31 -3.11 -7.35
CA PRO A 227 18.73 -3.37 -8.67
C PRO A 227 17.42 -4.18 -8.61
N GLY A 228 17.36 -5.24 -7.81
CA GLY A 228 16.15 -6.07 -7.68
C GLY A 228 14.92 -5.32 -7.19
N VAL A 229 15.08 -4.30 -6.31
CA VAL A 229 13.97 -3.44 -5.90
C VAL A 229 13.54 -2.53 -7.06
N LYS A 230 14.50 -1.97 -7.80
CA LYS A 230 14.23 -1.07 -8.93
C LYS A 230 13.57 -1.80 -10.11
N GLU A 231 13.90 -3.07 -10.31
CA GLU A 231 13.25 -3.93 -11.31
C GLU A 231 11.84 -4.35 -10.87
N PHE A 232 11.62 -4.51 -9.57
CA PHE A 232 10.34 -4.96 -9.01
C PHE A 232 9.32 -3.82 -8.88
N SER A 233 9.76 -2.57 -8.70
CA SER A 233 8.88 -1.42 -8.45
C SER A 233 9.39 -0.14 -9.08
N ASP A 234 8.52 0.53 -9.82
CA ASP A 234 8.72 1.91 -10.26
C ASP A 234 8.94 2.86 -9.06
N GLU A 235 9.38 4.09 -9.36
CA GLU A 235 9.50 5.15 -8.36
C GLU A 235 8.15 5.38 -7.65
N CYS A 236 8.21 5.59 -6.35
CA CYS A 236 7.04 5.86 -5.53
C CYS A 236 7.33 6.94 -4.48
N ARG A 237 6.26 7.50 -3.95
CA ARG A 237 6.29 8.49 -2.88
C ARG A 237 5.94 7.83 -1.56
N PHE A 238 6.75 8.07 -0.54
CA PHE A 238 6.47 7.72 0.85
C PHE A 238 5.69 8.86 1.52
N TRP A 239 4.64 8.47 2.20
CA TRP A 239 3.81 9.31 3.04
C TRP A 239 3.95 8.84 4.48
N VAL A 240 4.40 9.73 5.37
CA VAL A 240 4.40 9.51 6.82
C VAL A 240 3.45 10.52 7.41
N VAL A 241 2.36 10.03 7.95
CA VAL A 241 1.29 10.88 8.49
C VAL A 241 0.93 10.46 9.91
N GLN A 242 0.50 11.39 10.72
CA GLN A 242 0.16 11.15 12.11
C GLN A 242 -1.32 11.39 12.37
N ARG A 243 -1.96 10.48 13.11
CA ARG A 243 -3.19 10.82 13.81
C ARG A 243 -2.82 11.77 14.93
N PRO A 244 -3.31 13.04 14.96
CA PRO A 244 -2.99 13.99 16.02
C PRO A 244 -3.37 13.45 17.40
N GLU A 245 -2.66 13.91 18.43
CA GLU A 245 -3.12 13.75 19.81
C GLU A 245 -4.41 14.55 20.00
N GLU A 246 -5.31 14.06 20.85
CA GLU A 246 -6.60 14.73 21.14
C GLU A 246 -6.38 16.02 21.89
#